data_936e72f2c5e135faba8e7a4da441f764
#
_entry.id   936e72f2c5e135faba8e7a4da441f764
#
_cell.length_a   1.000
_cell.length_b   1.000
_cell.length_c   1.000
_cell.angle_alpha   90.00
_cell.angle_beta   90.00
_cell.angle_gamma   90.00
#
_symmetry.space_group_name_H-M   'P 1'
#
loop_
_entity.id
_entity.type
_entity.pdbx_description
1 polymer ?
#
loop_
_entity_poly.entity_id
_entity_poly.type
_entity_poly.pdbx_seq_one_letter_code
_entity_poly.pdbx_strand_id
1 'polypeptide(L)'
;MTERIAIIDFETTGMSPAHGARAAEVGIVVVEAGRIVDHYQSLMNAGQRMPWNITQLTGISSAMLQSAPPAEAVMREAAAFVGSMPMVAHNASFDSKFWVDELQRAGCAALQPFACTVLLSRRLYPQAPSHSLGRIVHFLDLPPADKAHRALADAQMTAHLLLRMQHDLQTHWHIPQPAHSLLQHIQSSQRQHVPALLQRTSERQSQPQLPGMQGD
;
A
#
# COMPACT_ATOMS: atom_id res chain seq x y z
N MET A 1 -7.88 8.10 18.46
CA MET A 1 -7.76 8.56 17.05
C MET A 1 -7.68 7.34 16.17
N THR A 2 -8.37 7.31 15.04
CA THR A 2 -8.26 6.24 14.04
C THR A 2 -6.91 6.36 13.33
N GLU A 3 -6.26 5.22 13.08
CA GLU A 3 -4.98 5.17 12.38
C GLU A 3 -5.15 5.62 10.91
N ARG A 4 -4.27 6.49 10.44
CA ARG A 4 -4.16 6.85 9.02
C ARG A 4 -3.13 5.94 8.37
N ILE A 5 -3.46 5.38 7.21
CA ILE A 5 -2.59 4.47 6.45
C ILE A 5 -2.43 5.03 5.03
N ALA A 6 -1.19 5.12 4.55
CA ALA A 6 -0.89 5.51 3.19
C ALA A 6 -0.79 4.26 2.29
N ILE A 7 -1.52 4.23 1.20
CA ILE A 7 -1.45 3.18 0.19
C ILE A 7 -0.67 3.75 -1.00
N ILE A 8 0.39 3.08 -1.42
CA ILE A 8 1.25 3.55 -2.50
C ILE A 8 1.32 2.56 -3.65
N ASP A 9 1.49 3.10 -4.84
CA ASP A 9 1.83 2.37 -6.05
C ASP A 9 2.79 3.21 -6.91
N PHE A 10 3.72 2.55 -7.60
CA PHE A 10 4.67 3.17 -8.51
C PHE A 10 4.55 2.60 -9.92
N GLU A 11 4.52 3.50 -10.93
CA GLU A 11 4.93 3.15 -12.28
C GLU A 11 6.43 3.42 -12.46
N THR A 12 7.13 2.50 -13.11
CA THR A 12 8.60 2.51 -13.12
C THR A 12 9.16 2.26 -14.51
N THR A 13 10.44 2.57 -14.73
CA THR A 13 11.14 2.28 -15.99
C THR A 13 11.65 0.82 -16.07
N GLY A 14 11.40 -0.01 -15.05
CA GLY A 14 11.83 -1.42 -15.00
C GLY A 14 11.58 -2.05 -13.63
N MET A 15 12.08 -3.25 -13.42
CA MET A 15 11.70 -4.12 -12.30
C MET A 15 12.45 -3.85 -10.99
N SER A 16 13.58 -3.15 -11.01
CA SER A 16 14.41 -3.01 -9.80
C SER A 16 15.33 -1.81 -9.86
N PRO A 17 15.37 -0.98 -8.79
CA PRO A 17 16.36 0.09 -8.67
C PRO A 17 17.81 -0.42 -8.71
N ALA A 18 18.07 -1.61 -8.14
CA ALA A 18 19.40 -2.24 -8.18
C ALA A 18 19.92 -2.52 -9.59
N HIS A 19 19.03 -2.60 -10.58
CA HIS A 19 19.36 -2.74 -12.00
C HIS A 19 19.19 -1.42 -12.78
N GLY A 20 19.15 -0.30 -12.07
CA GLY A 20 19.09 1.03 -12.66
C GLY A 20 17.69 1.52 -13.05
N ALA A 21 16.63 0.78 -12.73
CA ALA A 21 15.27 1.27 -12.96
C ALA A 21 14.94 2.43 -11.99
N ARG A 22 14.13 3.37 -12.46
CA ARG A 22 13.70 4.55 -11.72
C ARG A 22 12.16 4.62 -11.66
N ALA A 23 11.63 5.27 -10.66
CA ALA A 23 10.23 5.61 -10.62
C ALA A 23 9.89 6.67 -11.71
N ALA A 24 8.71 6.52 -12.31
CA ALA A 24 8.19 7.38 -13.38
C ALA A 24 6.87 8.07 -12.98
N GLU A 25 6.08 7.42 -12.14
CA GLU A 25 4.88 7.97 -11.53
C GLU A 25 4.76 7.42 -10.10
N VAL A 26 4.23 8.22 -9.19
CA VAL A 26 3.82 7.80 -7.86
C VAL A 26 2.36 8.13 -7.63
N GLY A 27 1.60 7.19 -7.08
CA GLY A 27 0.24 7.37 -6.61
C GLY A 27 0.14 6.99 -5.15
N ILE A 28 -0.42 7.86 -4.32
CA ILE A 28 -0.62 7.62 -2.90
C ILE A 28 -2.06 7.95 -2.55
N VAL A 29 -2.69 7.05 -1.80
CA VAL A 29 -4.05 7.22 -1.27
C VAL A 29 -3.99 7.08 0.24
N VAL A 30 -4.69 7.94 0.97
CA VAL A 30 -4.77 7.86 2.43
C VAL A 30 -6.13 7.34 2.84
N VAL A 31 -6.13 6.29 3.65
CA VAL A 31 -7.35 5.78 4.30
C VAL A 31 -7.36 6.11 5.78
N GLU A 32 -8.53 6.46 6.28
CA GLU A 32 -8.81 6.73 7.69
C GLU A 32 -10.26 6.39 8.00
N ALA A 33 -10.54 5.77 9.12
CA ALA A 33 -11.89 5.47 9.60
C ALA A 33 -12.79 4.77 8.54
N GLY A 34 -12.24 3.80 7.81
CA GLY A 34 -12.98 3.00 6.83
C GLY A 34 -13.25 3.68 5.49
N ARG A 35 -12.61 4.80 5.18
CA ARG A 35 -12.79 5.54 3.93
C ARG A 35 -11.48 6.14 3.40
N ILE A 36 -11.46 6.41 2.10
CA ILE A 36 -10.41 7.23 1.46
C ILE A 36 -10.66 8.69 1.84
N VAL A 37 -9.61 9.37 2.34
CA VAL A 37 -9.70 10.75 2.83
C VAL A 37 -8.82 11.72 2.08
N ASP A 38 -7.74 11.26 1.43
CA ASP A 38 -6.81 12.10 0.71
C ASP A 38 -6.04 11.32 -0.36
N HIS A 39 -5.38 12.00 -1.29
CA HIS A 39 -4.51 11.37 -2.27
C HIS A 39 -3.42 12.33 -2.76
N TYR A 40 -2.32 11.77 -3.27
CA TYR A 40 -1.24 12.46 -3.96
C TYR A 40 -0.87 11.69 -5.22
N GLN A 41 -0.58 12.40 -6.31
CA GLN A 41 -0.12 11.80 -7.57
C GLN A 41 0.84 12.74 -8.27
N SER A 42 1.93 12.20 -8.81
CA SER A 42 2.79 12.94 -9.74
C SER A 42 3.53 12.00 -10.69
N LEU A 43 3.65 12.41 -11.95
CA LEU A 43 4.72 11.95 -12.81
C LEU A 43 6.05 12.53 -12.32
N MET A 44 7.16 11.84 -12.60
CA MET A 44 8.48 12.31 -12.20
C MET A 44 9.53 12.10 -13.28
N ASN A 45 10.38 13.13 -13.45
CA ASN A 45 11.53 13.07 -14.33
C ASN A 45 12.76 12.57 -13.57
N ALA A 46 13.11 11.32 -13.76
CA ALA A 46 14.31 10.70 -13.20
C ALA A 46 15.50 10.68 -14.18
N GLY A 47 15.46 11.46 -15.26
CA GLY A 47 16.51 11.53 -16.28
C GLY A 47 16.57 10.30 -17.20
N GLN A 48 15.56 9.44 -17.18
CA GLN A 48 15.50 8.21 -17.99
C GLN A 48 14.38 8.25 -19.01
N ARG A 49 14.56 7.49 -20.10
CA ARG A 49 13.50 7.24 -21.07
C ARG A 49 12.63 6.09 -20.61
N MET A 50 11.32 6.18 -20.84
CA MET A 50 10.40 5.08 -20.63
C MET A 50 10.61 4.02 -21.72
N PRO A 51 10.84 2.74 -21.36
CA PRO A 51 10.90 1.66 -22.33
C PRO A 51 9.57 1.51 -23.07
N TRP A 52 9.65 1.15 -24.37
CA TRP A 52 8.47 1.09 -25.24
C TRP A 52 7.38 0.14 -24.71
N ASN A 53 7.77 -1.04 -24.25
CA ASN A 53 6.84 -2.03 -23.70
C ASN A 53 6.12 -1.52 -22.43
N ILE A 54 6.80 -0.73 -21.59
CA ILE A 54 6.19 -0.11 -20.41
C ILE A 54 5.28 1.05 -20.82
N THR A 55 5.67 1.83 -21.82
CA THR A 55 4.78 2.86 -22.40
C THR A 55 3.47 2.26 -22.91
N GLN A 56 3.53 1.09 -23.57
CA GLN A 56 2.32 0.40 -24.04
C GLN A 56 1.41 -0.05 -22.89
N LEU A 57 2.00 -0.44 -21.77
CA LEU A 57 1.27 -0.89 -20.58
C LEU A 57 0.65 0.28 -19.80
N THR A 58 1.44 1.30 -19.51
CA THR A 58 1.08 2.40 -18.58
C THR A 58 0.50 3.62 -19.30
N GLY A 59 0.79 3.76 -20.60
CA GLY A 59 0.50 4.96 -21.39
C GLY A 59 1.43 6.15 -21.06
N ILE A 60 2.45 5.97 -20.20
CA ILE A 60 3.41 7.01 -19.86
C ILE A 60 4.50 7.04 -20.93
N SER A 61 4.65 8.17 -21.62
CA SER A 61 5.67 8.36 -22.65
C SER A 61 6.92 9.04 -22.08
N SER A 62 8.05 8.87 -22.79
CA SER A 62 9.29 9.61 -22.45
C SER A 62 9.12 11.13 -22.53
N ALA A 63 8.27 11.64 -23.43
CA ALA A 63 7.96 13.06 -23.53
C ALA A 63 7.23 13.58 -22.30
N MET A 64 6.28 12.78 -21.75
CA MET A 64 5.59 13.11 -20.50
C MET A 64 6.58 13.20 -19.32
N LEU A 65 7.53 12.26 -19.23
CA LEU A 65 8.54 12.28 -18.17
C LEU A 65 9.50 13.46 -18.30
N GLN A 66 9.89 13.85 -19.52
CA GLN A 66 10.74 15.01 -19.73
C GLN A 66 10.10 16.32 -19.26
N SER A 67 8.77 16.42 -19.35
CA SER A 67 7.99 17.59 -18.93
C SER A 67 7.57 17.53 -17.45
N ALA A 68 7.81 16.40 -16.78
CA ALA A 68 7.43 16.20 -15.37
C ALA A 68 8.45 16.90 -14.43
N PRO A 69 8.05 17.18 -13.19
CA PRO A 69 8.96 17.70 -12.17
C PRO A 69 10.13 16.72 -11.90
N PRO A 70 11.28 17.23 -11.43
CA PRO A 70 12.40 16.35 -11.02
C PRO A 70 11.97 15.32 -9.99
N ALA A 71 12.44 14.07 -10.14
CA ALA A 71 12.05 12.95 -9.27
C ALA A 71 12.34 13.25 -7.79
N GLU A 72 13.47 13.89 -7.49
CA GLU A 72 13.85 14.26 -6.13
C GLU A 72 12.89 15.29 -5.49
N ALA A 73 12.33 16.21 -6.29
CA ALA A 73 11.32 17.16 -5.81
C ALA A 73 10.00 16.44 -5.49
N VAL A 74 9.51 15.60 -6.42
CA VAL A 74 8.29 14.81 -6.24
C VAL A 74 8.42 13.91 -5.00
N MET A 75 9.56 13.25 -4.82
CA MET A 75 9.74 12.35 -3.68
C MET A 75 9.84 13.07 -2.33
N ARG A 76 10.38 14.31 -2.29
CA ARG A 76 10.29 15.14 -1.06
C ARG A 76 8.86 15.52 -0.73
N GLU A 77 8.07 15.88 -1.72
CA GLU A 77 6.63 16.17 -1.53
C GLU A 77 5.86 14.93 -1.08
N ALA A 78 6.10 13.78 -1.73
CA ALA A 78 5.51 12.51 -1.35
C ALA A 78 5.88 12.10 0.09
N ALA A 79 7.15 12.28 0.48
CA ALA A 79 7.60 12.03 1.85
C ALA A 79 6.90 12.93 2.88
N ALA A 80 6.77 14.22 2.56
CA ALA A 80 6.06 15.18 3.40
C ALA A 80 4.57 14.85 3.52
N PHE A 81 3.94 14.41 2.41
CA PHE A 81 2.54 13.98 2.38
C PHE A 81 2.30 12.73 3.24
N VAL A 82 3.17 11.72 3.11
CA VAL A 82 3.09 10.47 3.90
C VAL A 82 3.44 10.72 5.38
N GLY A 83 4.44 11.54 5.65
CA GLY A 83 4.91 11.77 7.02
C GLY A 83 5.28 10.46 7.73
N SER A 84 4.69 10.22 8.91
CA SER A 84 4.92 9.02 9.71
C SER A 84 3.87 7.92 9.52
N MET A 85 2.94 8.08 8.56
CA MET A 85 1.89 7.07 8.32
C MET A 85 2.51 5.73 7.94
N PRO A 86 2.04 4.60 8.49
CA PRO A 86 2.38 3.28 8.00
C PRO A 86 1.86 3.10 6.57
N MET A 87 2.54 2.27 5.79
CA MET A 87 2.29 2.14 4.36
C MET A 87 1.77 0.75 3.98
N VAL A 88 0.99 0.72 2.91
CA VAL A 88 0.49 -0.50 2.27
C VAL A 88 0.72 -0.41 0.77
N ALA A 89 1.09 -1.53 0.15
CA ALA A 89 1.14 -1.66 -1.30
C ALA A 89 0.68 -3.05 -1.75
N HIS A 90 0.32 -3.18 -3.03
CA HIS A 90 0.02 -4.48 -3.62
C HIS A 90 1.28 -5.05 -4.25
N ASN A 91 1.86 -6.10 -3.64
CA ASN A 91 3.23 -6.57 -3.87
C ASN A 91 4.30 -5.62 -3.30
N ALA A 92 4.13 -5.23 -2.04
CA ALA A 92 4.89 -4.21 -1.34
C ALA A 92 6.43 -4.38 -1.42
N SER A 93 6.95 -5.58 -1.69
CA SER A 93 8.38 -5.80 -1.92
C SER A 93 8.90 -5.09 -3.19
N PHE A 94 8.01 -4.75 -4.12
CA PHE A 94 8.35 -3.95 -5.30
C PHE A 94 8.36 -2.46 -4.94
N ASP A 95 7.26 -1.93 -4.45
CA ASP A 95 7.10 -0.49 -4.18
C ASP A 95 8.04 0.01 -3.08
N SER A 96 8.23 -0.78 -2.03
CA SER A 96 9.14 -0.41 -0.94
C SER A 96 10.59 -0.21 -1.39
N LYS A 97 11.07 -0.96 -2.40
CA LYS A 97 12.41 -0.76 -2.96
C LYS A 97 12.54 0.57 -3.69
N PHE A 98 11.52 0.94 -4.48
CA PHE A 98 11.50 2.24 -5.16
C PHE A 98 11.32 3.38 -4.16
N TRP A 99 10.46 3.21 -3.16
CA TRP A 99 10.29 4.18 -2.08
C TRP A 99 11.61 4.48 -1.38
N VAL A 100 12.36 3.45 -0.99
CA VAL A 100 13.65 3.59 -0.31
C VAL A 100 14.69 4.22 -1.23
N ASP A 101 14.86 3.72 -2.46
CA ASP A 101 15.89 4.19 -3.40
C ASP A 101 15.65 5.65 -3.81
N GLU A 102 14.42 6.00 -4.18
CA GLU A 102 14.08 7.36 -4.63
C GLU A 102 14.14 8.36 -3.46
N LEU A 103 13.72 7.98 -2.25
CA LEU A 103 13.87 8.85 -1.06
C LEU A 103 15.34 9.05 -0.70
N GLN A 104 16.18 8.02 -0.78
CA GLN A 104 17.62 8.16 -0.56
C GLN A 104 18.23 9.16 -1.54
N ARG A 105 17.83 9.13 -2.82
CA ARG A 105 18.27 10.11 -3.85
C ARG A 105 17.77 11.52 -3.53
N ALA A 106 16.58 11.64 -2.98
CA ALA A 106 16.00 12.91 -2.56
C ALA A 106 16.56 13.46 -1.24
N GLY A 107 17.44 12.70 -0.56
CA GLY A 107 18.00 13.04 0.75
C GLY A 107 17.01 12.90 1.90
N CYS A 108 16.00 12.06 1.75
CA CYS A 108 14.96 11.80 2.75
C CYS A 108 15.11 10.41 3.37
N ALA A 109 14.66 10.26 4.62
CA ALA A 109 14.61 8.96 5.29
C ALA A 109 13.33 8.19 4.90
N ALA A 110 13.47 6.88 4.68
CA ALA A 110 12.35 5.95 4.45
C ALA A 110 12.16 5.08 5.70
N LEU A 111 11.34 5.54 6.63
CA LEU A 111 11.14 4.91 7.96
C LEU A 111 9.82 4.16 8.08
N GLN A 112 8.94 4.27 7.10
CA GLN A 112 7.58 3.75 7.16
C GLN A 112 7.56 2.22 7.08
N PRO A 113 6.86 1.52 7.99
CA PRO A 113 6.64 0.10 7.89
C PRO A 113 5.63 -0.21 6.77
N PHE A 114 5.87 -1.30 6.03
CA PHE A 114 4.99 -1.74 4.94
C PHE A 114 4.19 -2.98 5.31
N ALA A 115 2.91 -3.00 4.90
CA ALA A 115 2.12 -4.21 4.77
C ALA A 115 1.79 -4.48 3.29
N CYS A 116 1.62 -5.77 2.94
CA CYS A 116 1.47 -6.25 1.57
C CYS A 116 0.11 -6.90 1.35
N THR A 117 -0.75 -6.29 0.54
CA THR A 117 -2.09 -6.84 0.28
C THR A 117 -2.06 -8.17 -0.49
N VAL A 118 -1.01 -8.48 -1.27
CA VAL A 118 -0.83 -9.83 -1.85
C VAL A 118 -0.66 -10.87 -0.76
N LEU A 119 0.20 -10.61 0.23
CA LEU A 119 0.44 -11.54 1.33
C LEU A 119 -0.79 -11.66 2.23
N LEU A 120 -1.49 -10.56 2.47
CA LEU A 120 -2.75 -10.53 3.23
C LEU A 120 -3.84 -11.31 2.49
N SER A 121 -4.05 -11.08 1.19
CA SER A 121 -5.09 -11.76 0.43
C SER A 121 -4.89 -13.26 0.37
N ARG A 122 -3.65 -13.74 0.27
CA ARG A 122 -3.33 -15.18 0.33
C ARG A 122 -3.71 -15.84 1.66
N ARG A 123 -3.86 -15.06 2.72
CA ARG A 123 -4.19 -15.53 4.06
C ARG A 123 -5.66 -15.38 4.41
N LEU A 124 -6.24 -14.25 4.02
CA LEU A 124 -7.65 -13.92 4.32
C LEU A 124 -8.62 -14.50 3.28
N TYR A 125 -8.17 -14.62 2.02
CA TYR A 125 -8.98 -15.13 0.90
C TYR A 125 -8.29 -16.30 0.17
N PRO A 126 -7.97 -17.40 0.87
CA PRO A 126 -7.23 -18.52 0.28
C PRO A 126 -7.99 -19.23 -0.86
N GLN A 127 -9.29 -19.00 -0.99
CA GLN A 127 -10.16 -19.52 -2.04
C GLN A 127 -10.11 -18.70 -3.32
N ALA A 128 -9.51 -17.50 -3.32
CA ALA A 128 -9.39 -16.69 -4.50
C ALA A 128 -8.50 -17.37 -5.56
N PRO A 129 -8.93 -17.42 -6.83
CA PRO A 129 -8.19 -18.12 -7.89
C PRO A 129 -6.86 -17.44 -8.25
N SER A 130 -6.73 -16.15 -7.92
CA SER A 130 -5.52 -15.36 -8.13
C SER A 130 -5.47 -14.20 -7.14
N HIS A 131 -4.25 -13.77 -6.78
CA HIS A 131 -4.00 -12.65 -5.87
C HIS A 131 -3.33 -11.46 -6.58
N SER A 132 -3.35 -11.40 -7.93
CA SER A 132 -3.02 -10.17 -8.64
C SER A 132 -4.12 -9.14 -8.45
N LEU A 133 -3.79 -7.83 -8.45
CA LEU A 133 -4.69 -6.75 -8.04
C LEU A 133 -6.04 -6.82 -8.75
N GLY A 134 -6.05 -6.78 -10.08
CA GLY A 134 -7.32 -6.82 -10.82
C GLY A 134 -8.14 -8.10 -10.60
N ARG A 135 -7.47 -9.26 -10.39
CA ARG A 135 -8.18 -10.52 -10.16
C ARG A 135 -8.80 -10.60 -8.76
N ILE A 136 -8.08 -10.14 -7.72
CA ILE A 136 -8.63 -10.16 -6.36
C ILE A 136 -9.71 -9.10 -6.16
N VAL A 137 -9.57 -7.94 -6.79
CA VAL A 137 -10.59 -6.88 -6.82
C VAL A 137 -11.87 -7.40 -7.46
N HIS A 138 -11.77 -8.05 -8.62
CA HIS A 138 -12.92 -8.69 -9.28
C HIS A 138 -13.54 -9.82 -8.44
N PHE A 139 -12.72 -10.69 -7.85
CA PHE A 139 -13.20 -11.80 -7.01
C PHE A 139 -14.00 -11.33 -5.79
N LEU A 140 -13.64 -10.18 -5.23
CA LEU A 140 -14.32 -9.59 -4.07
C LEU A 140 -15.42 -8.58 -4.43
N ASP A 141 -15.73 -8.44 -5.73
CA ASP A 141 -16.71 -7.49 -6.25
C ASP A 141 -16.46 -6.05 -5.77
N LEU A 142 -15.20 -5.62 -5.87
CA LEU A 142 -14.76 -4.28 -5.52
C LEU A 142 -14.71 -3.37 -6.76
N PRO A 143 -14.79 -2.04 -6.57
CA PRO A 143 -14.69 -1.09 -7.67
C PRO A 143 -13.39 -1.29 -8.46
N PRO A 144 -13.45 -1.54 -9.79
CA PRO A 144 -12.27 -1.59 -10.63
C PRO A 144 -11.72 -0.17 -10.87
N ALA A 145 -10.49 -0.08 -11.35
CA ALA A 145 -9.96 1.19 -11.84
C ALA A 145 -10.55 1.53 -13.21
N ASP A 146 -10.80 2.81 -13.46
CA ASP A 146 -11.19 3.31 -14.79
C ASP A 146 -10.06 3.08 -15.82
N LYS A 147 -8.81 3.18 -15.38
CA LYS A 147 -7.62 2.97 -16.19
C LYS A 147 -6.55 2.26 -15.34
N ALA A 148 -6.42 0.96 -15.53
CA ALA A 148 -5.36 0.17 -14.93
C ALA A 148 -3.96 0.65 -15.41
N HIS A 149 -2.92 0.32 -14.63
CA HIS A 149 -1.54 0.71 -14.87
C HIS A 149 -1.33 2.23 -14.89
N ARG A 150 -1.93 2.89 -13.93
CA ARG A 150 -1.67 4.26 -13.51
C ARG A 150 -1.58 4.24 -11.99
N ALA A 151 -0.49 4.78 -11.46
CA ALA A 151 -0.14 4.63 -10.05
C ALA A 151 -1.28 5.03 -9.08
N LEU A 152 -1.97 6.14 -9.32
CA LEU A 152 -3.10 6.52 -8.46
C LEU A 152 -4.28 5.55 -8.57
N ALA A 153 -4.59 5.07 -9.76
CA ALA A 153 -5.71 4.16 -9.97
C ALA A 153 -5.45 2.79 -9.30
N ASP A 154 -4.23 2.28 -9.38
CA ASP A 154 -3.84 1.03 -8.73
C ASP A 154 -3.73 1.18 -7.21
N ALA A 155 -3.26 2.35 -6.72
CA ALA A 155 -3.33 2.68 -5.28
C ALA A 155 -4.78 2.76 -4.77
N GLN A 156 -5.73 3.30 -5.55
CA GLN A 156 -7.16 3.34 -5.20
C GLN A 156 -7.77 1.94 -5.14
N MET A 157 -7.50 1.08 -6.12
CA MET A 157 -7.92 -0.33 -6.07
C MET A 157 -7.35 -1.05 -4.83
N THR A 158 -6.08 -0.80 -4.53
CA THR A 158 -5.41 -1.36 -3.34
C THR A 158 -6.03 -0.83 -2.05
N ALA A 159 -6.45 0.45 -2.02
CA ALA A 159 -7.16 1.03 -0.90
C ALA A 159 -8.54 0.37 -0.67
N HIS A 160 -9.33 0.16 -1.74
CA HIS A 160 -10.60 -0.56 -1.64
C HIS A 160 -10.40 -2.00 -1.15
N LEU A 161 -9.35 -2.69 -1.62
CA LEU A 161 -8.99 -4.02 -1.13
C LEU A 161 -8.62 -4.01 0.36
N LEU A 162 -7.83 -3.04 0.81
CA LEU A 162 -7.48 -2.90 2.22
C LEU A 162 -8.71 -2.63 3.09
N LEU A 163 -9.58 -1.71 2.67
CA LEU A 163 -10.82 -1.38 3.38
C LEU A 163 -11.74 -2.60 3.49
N ARG A 164 -11.82 -3.43 2.44
CA ARG A 164 -12.56 -4.70 2.48
C ARG A 164 -11.92 -5.68 3.48
N MET A 165 -10.61 -5.83 3.49
CA MET A 165 -9.91 -6.68 4.47
C MET A 165 -10.17 -6.21 5.90
N GLN A 166 -10.09 -4.90 6.16
CA GLN A 166 -10.40 -4.33 7.47
C GLN A 166 -11.85 -4.57 7.87
N HIS A 167 -12.79 -4.39 6.94
CA HIS A 167 -14.21 -4.67 7.17
C HIS A 167 -14.46 -6.16 7.51
N ASP A 168 -13.85 -7.08 6.78
CA ASP A 168 -13.98 -8.52 7.03
C ASP A 168 -13.35 -8.93 8.38
N LEU A 169 -12.24 -8.30 8.78
CA LEU A 169 -11.67 -8.48 10.12
C LEU A 169 -12.61 -7.96 11.23
N GLN A 170 -13.31 -6.86 10.98
CA GLN A 170 -14.30 -6.31 11.92
C GLN A 170 -15.53 -7.21 12.05
N THR A 171 -16.07 -7.66 10.93
CA THR A 171 -17.37 -8.35 10.90
C THR A 171 -17.25 -9.84 11.21
N HIS A 172 -16.26 -10.54 10.64
CA HIS A 172 -16.12 -11.97 10.80
C HIS A 172 -15.25 -12.39 11.99
N TRP A 173 -14.31 -11.52 12.38
CA TRP A 173 -13.39 -11.80 13.48
C TRP A 173 -13.59 -10.92 14.71
N HIS A 174 -14.57 -10.02 14.67
CA HIS A 174 -14.90 -9.12 15.79
C HIS A 174 -13.69 -8.33 16.29
N ILE A 175 -12.85 -7.82 15.35
CA ILE A 175 -11.69 -6.97 15.63
C ILE A 175 -12.06 -5.53 15.27
N PRO A 176 -12.50 -4.68 16.20
CA PRO A 176 -13.09 -3.37 15.88
C PRO A 176 -12.13 -2.40 15.20
N GLN A 177 -10.84 -2.52 15.51
CA GLN A 177 -9.79 -1.65 14.96
C GLN A 177 -8.63 -2.50 14.45
N PRO A 178 -8.69 -3.00 13.20
CA PRO A 178 -7.60 -3.76 12.60
C PRO A 178 -6.43 -2.80 12.25
N ALA A 179 -5.53 -2.59 13.21
CA ALA A 179 -4.38 -1.72 13.07
C ALA A 179 -3.37 -2.26 12.04
N HIS A 180 -2.54 -1.38 11.48
CA HIS A 180 -1.48 -1.77 10.53
C HIS A 180 -0.53 -2.82 11.11
N SER A 181 -0.21 -2.75 12.40
CA SER A 181 0.60 -3.77 13.08
C SER A 181 -0.02 -5.18 13.04
N LEU A 182 -1.35 -5.30 13.13
CA LEU A 182 -2.05 -6.58 12.94
C LEU A 182 -1.90 -7.08 11.49
N LEU A 183 -2.01 -6.20 10.50
CA LEU A 183 -1.78 -6.55 9.10
C LEU A 183 -0.37 -7.13 8.89
N GLN A 184 0.64 -6.53 9.52
CA GLN A 184 2.01 -7.05 9.49
C GLN A 184 2.13 -8.42 10.17
N HIS A 185 1.45 -8.66 11.27
CA HIS A 185 1.42 -9.98 11.91
C HIS A 185 0.71 -11.03 11.05
N ILE A 186 -0.41 -10.68 10.42
CA ILE A 186 -1.11 -11.58 9.49
C ILE A 186 -0.20 -11.95 8.31
N GLN A 187 0.43 -10.97 7.66
CA GLN A 187 1.27 -11.23 6.48
C GLN A 187 2.52 -12.07 6.78
N SER A 188 3.06 -12.00 7.99
CA SER A 188 4.24 -12.78 8.42
C SER A 188 3.88 -14.17 8.95
N SER A 189 2.62 -14.41 9.32
CA SER A 189 2.16 -15.68 9.85
C SER A 189 2.01 -16.74 8.76
N GLN A 190 2.23 -18.01 9.10
CA GLN A 190 1.82 -19.11 8.24
C GLN A 190 0.28 -19.17 8.17
N ARG A 191 -0.26 -19.45 6.97
CA ARG A 191 -1.72 -19.42 6.71
C ARG A 191 -2.53 -20.21 7.74
N GLN A 192 -2.08 -21.38 8.13
CA GLN A 192 -2.77 -22.26 9.11
C GLN A 192 -2.86 -21.65 10.51
N HIS A 193 -1.98 -20.70 10.86
CA HIS A 193 -1.96 -20.05 12.18
C HIS A 193 -2.75 -18.76 12.23
N VAL A 194 -3.20 -18.22 11.08
CA VAL A 194 -3.95 -16.97 11.02
C VAL A 194 -5.26 -17.01 11.81
N PRO A 195 -6.09 -18.07 11.74
CA PRO A 195 -7.31 -18.14 12.55
C PRO A 195 -7.05 -17.98 14.05
N ALA A 196 -6.06 -18.70 14.59
CA ALA A 196 -5.71 -18.61 15.99
C ALA A 196 -5.12 -17.25 16.40
N LEU A 197 -4.39 -16.59 15.49
CA LEU A 197 -3.92 -15.22 15.68
C LEU A 197 -5.09 -14.24 15.80
N LEU A 198 -6.05 -14.32 14.89
CA LEU A 198 -7.20 -13.43 14.84
C LEU A 198 -8.12 -13.62 16.03
N GLN A 199 -8.37 -14.86 16.44
CA GLN A 199 -9.15 -15.17 17.65
C GLN A 199 -8.53 -14.54 18.89
N ARG A 200 -7.23 -14.75 19.13
CA ARG A 200 -6.53 -14.12 20.28
C ARG A 200 -6.57 -12.60 20.22
N THR A 201 -6.51 -12.02 19.04
CA THR A 201 -6.58 -10.56 18.87
C THR A 201 -7.97 -10.04 19.22
N SER A 202 -9.03 -10.72 18.77
CA SER A 202 -10.41 -10.41 19.12
C SER A 202 -10.63 -10.45 20.63
N GLU A 203 -10.23 -11.54 21.29
CA GLU A 203 -10.35 -11.73 22.73
C GLU A 203 -9.66 -10.60 23.53
N ARG A 204 -8.46 -10.19 23.11
CA ARG A 204 -7.71 -9.08 23.73
C ARG A 204 -8.41 -7.73 23.57
N GLN A 205 -9.00 -7.46 22.42
CA GLN A 205 -9.72 -6.19 22.17
C GLN A 205 -11.10 -6.16 22.82
N SER A 206 -11.68 -7.31 23.15
CA SER A 206 -12.98 -7.43 23.84
C SER A 206 -12.84 -7.37 25.38
N GLN A 207 -11.65 -7.54 25.92
CA GLN A 207 -11.42 -7.39 27.37
C GLN A 207 -11.44 -5.92 27.77
N PRO A 208 -12.28 -5.53 28.76
CA PRO A 208 -12.24 -4.16 29.29
C PRO A 208 -10.83 -3.89 29.85
N GLN A 209 -10.21 -2.78 29.43
CA GLN A 209 -8.99 -2.29 30.09
C GLN A 209 -9.35 -2.02 31.56
N LEU A 210 -8.83 -2.82 32.47
CA LEU A 210 -8.90 -2.51 33.92
C LEU A 210 -8.24 -1.14 34.12
N PRO A 211 -8.93 -0.17 34.73
CA PRO A 211 -8.30 1.12 35.07
C PRO A 211 -7.08 0.83 35.92
N GLY A 212 -5.92 1.38 35.49
CA GLY A 212 -4.66 1.17 36.17
C GLY A 212 -4.81 1.46 37.66
N MET A 213 -4.44 0.50 38.51
CA MET A 213 -4.16 0.75 39.92
C MET A 213 -2.98 1.75 39.95
N GLN A 214 -3.30 3.02 40.15
CA GLN A 214 -2.33 3.98 40.62
C GLN A 214 -1.93 3.48 42.01
N GLY A 215 -0.73 2.90 42.11
CA GLY A 215 -0.12 2.59 43.39
C GLY A 215 0.22 3.91 44.08
N ASP A 216 -0.22 4.05 45.29
CA ASP A 216 0.16 5.06 46.28
C ASP A 216 1.68 5.08 46.52
#